data_ff71cc5367475d5f2db58e657a1b93d1
#
_entry.id   ff71cc5367475d5f2db58e657a1b93d1
#
_cell.length_a   1.000
_cell.length_b   1.000
_cell.length_c   1.000
_cell.angle_alpha   90.00
_cell.angle_beta   90.00
_cell.angle_gamma   90.00
#
_symmetry.space_group_name_H-M   'P 1'
#
loop_
_entity.id
_entity.type
_entity.pdbx_description
1 polymer ?
#
loop_
_entity_poly.entity_id
_entity_poly.type
_entity_poly.pdbx_seq_one_letter_code
_entity_poly.pdbx_strand_id
1 'polypeptide(L)'
;TVVSCEHDADCFKKHIADCSNATHIYSTLILEYAAKIEDKGDKCNVNVIAKIYDDAQDDALSALEGTYYNCEFDKEVIKNDPDISYKKIFEDASTENCNGTYVDLMN
;
A
#
# COMPACT_ATOMS: atom_id res chain seq x y z
N THR A 1 -13.13 -13.58 5.80
CA THR A 1 -11.92 -14.29 5.37
C THR A 1 -11.01 -13.35 4.60
N VAL A 2 -9.74 -13.33 4.94
CA VAL A 2 -8.75 -12.49 4.26
C VAL A 2 -8.12 -13.31 3.13
N VAL A 3 -8.10 -12.74 1.93
CA VAL A 3 -7.50 -13.38 0.75
C VAL A 3 -6.04 -12.92 0.64
N SER A 4 -5.12 -13.86 0.49
CA SER A 4 -3.72 -13.54 0.28
C SER A 4 -3.43 -13.49 -1.22
N CYS A 5 -3.18 -12.31 -1.75
CA CYS A 5 -2.81 -12.12 -3.15
C CYS A 5 -1.32 -12.33 -3.38
N GLU A 6 -0.53 -12.37 -2.30
CA GLU A 6 0.92 -12.47 -2.38
C GLU A 6 1.47 -11.40 -3.31
N HIS A 7 2.20 -11.76 -4.37
CA HIS A 7 2.79 -10.80 -5.31
C HIS A 7 1.90 -10.52 -6.53
N ASP A 8 0.70 -11.06 -6.57
CA ASP A 8 -0.21 -10.89 -7.71
C ASP A 8 -0.93 -9.55 -7.66
N ALA A 9 -0.47 -8.60 -8.47
CA ALA A 9 -1.04 -7.26 -8.52
C ALA A 9 -2.48 -7.27 -9.03
N ASP A 10 -2.80 -8.11 -10.00
CA ASP A 10 -4.16 -8.19 -10.55
C ASP A 10 -5.15 -8.68 -9.50
N CYS A 11 -4.74 -9.64 -8.67
CA CYS A 11 -5.54 -10.10 -7.55
C CYS A 11 -5.84 -8.96 -6.59
N PHE A 12 -4.81 -8.18 -6.22
CA PHE A 12 -4.97 -7.09 -5.26
C PHE A 12 -5.84 -5.96 -5.84
N LYS A 13 -5.65 -5.60 -7.10
CA LYS A 13 -6.46 -4.59 -7.77
C LYS A 13 -7.93 -4.96 -7.78
N LYS A 14 -8.23 -6.23 -8.01
CA LYS A 14 -9.58 -6.73 -8.01
C LYS A 14 -10.24 -6.58 -6.64
N HIS A 15 -9.50 -6.88 -5.57
CA HIS A 15 -10.00 -6.73 -4.21
C HIS A 15 -10.10 -5.27 -3.77
N ILE A 16 -9.19 -4.41 -4.27
CA ILE A 16 -9.28 -2.96 -4.03
C ILE A 16 -10.60 -2.43 -4.59
N ALA A 17 -10.96 -2.82 -5.80
CA ALA A 17 -12.18 -2.34 -6.44
C ALA A 17 -13.42 -2.59 -5.60
N ASP A 18 -13.46 -3.73 -4.91
CA ASP A 18 -14.57 -4.12 -4.05
C ASP A 18 -14.36 -3.71 -2.58
N CYS A 19 -13.19 -3.20 -2.25
CA CYS A 19 -12.76 -2.94 -0.87
C CYS A 19 -12.95 -4.17 0.02
N SER A 20 -12.61 -5.34 -0.51
CA SER A 20 -12.70 -6.60 0.24
C SER A 20 -11.36 -6.93 0.87
N ASN A 21 -11.39 -7.60 2.02
CA ASN A 21 -10.19 -7.93 2.80
C ASN A 21 -9.21 -8.79 1.98
N ALA A 22 -8.04 -8.24 1.73
CA ALA A 22 -6.97 -8.95 1.02
C ALA A 22 -5.62 -8.38 1.46
N THR A 23 -4.59 -9.21 1.32
CA THR A 23 -3.22 -8.79 1.56
C THR A 23 -2.40 -8.91 0.28
N HIS A 24 -1.37 -8.10 0.16
CA HIS A 24 -0.54 -8.06 -1.03
C HIS A 24 0.90 -7.70 -0.65
N ILE A 25 1.83 -8.24 -1.41
CA ILE A 25 3.25 -7.91 -1.26
C ILE A 25 3.71 -7.27 -2.55
N TYR A 26 4.15 -6.02 -2.45
CA TYR A 26 4.69 -5.27 -3.58
C TYR A 26 6.19 -5.13 -3.36
N SER A 27 6.97 -5.63 -4.29
CA SER A 27 8.43 -5.68 -4.15
C SER A 27 9.12 -4.80 -5.18
N THR A 28 10.13 -4.07 -4.73
CA THR A 28 11.07 -3.37 -5.61
C THR A 28 12.43 -4.02 -5.45
N LEU A 29 13.47 -3.44 -6.05
CA LEU A 29 14.82 -4.00 -5.92
C LEU A 29 15.36 -3.93 -4.49
N ILE A 30 14.89 -2.97 -3.70
CA ILE A 30 15.43 -2.72 -2.36
C ILE A 30 14.40 -2.76 -1.25
N LEU A 31 13.11 -2.61 -1.59
CA LEU A 31 12.04 -2.52 -0.60
C LEU A 31 10.94 -3.54 -0.87
N GLU A 32 10.30 -3.97 0.21
CA GLU A 32 9.11 -4.80 0.17
C GLU A 32 8.01 -4.08 0.93
N TYR A 33 6.83 -3.99 0.32
CA TYR A 33 5.66 -3.37 0.95
C TYR A 33 4.62 -4.45 1.21
N ALA A 34 4.20 -4.57 2.48
CA ALA A 34 3.12 -5.47 2.86
C ALA A 34 1.86 -4.65 3.08
N ALA A 35 0.84 -4.90 2.28
CA ALA A 35 -0.39 -4.12 2.29
C ALA A 35 -1.60 -4.95 2.68
N LYS A 36 -2.57 -4.30 3.34
CA LYS A 36 -3.83 -4.94 3.74
C LYS A 36 -4.97 -3.96 3.53
N ILE A 37 -6.04 -4.44 2.91
CA ILE A 37 -7.24 -3.65 2.67
C ILE A 37 -8.18 -3.74 3.88
N GLU A 38 -8.72 -2.60 4.32
CA GLU A 38 -9.74 -2.54 5.36
C GLU A 38 -10.93 -1.74 4.90
N ASP A 39 -12.13 -2.29 5.11
CA ASP A 39 -13.38 -1.58 4.83
C ASP A 39 -13.74 -0.70 6.03
N LYS A 40 -13.81 0.61 5.83
CA LYS A 40 -14.14 1.58 6.87
C LYS A 40 -15.53 2.19 6.68
N GLY A 41 -16.43 1.50 6.00
CA GLY A 41 -17.76 2.01 5.73
C GLY A 41 -17.81 2.80 4.44
N ASP A 42 -17.76 4.13 4.53
CA ASP A 42 -17.76 5.00 3.35
C ASP A 42 -16.44 5.00 2.59
N LYS A 43 -15.37 4.67 3.31
CA LYS A 43 -14.02 4.72 2.77
C LYS A 43 -13.39 3.34 2.72
N CYS A 44 -12.43 3.20 1.82
CA CYS A 44 -11.59 2.02 1.75
C CYS A 44 -10.19 2.41 2.18
N ASN A 45 -9.66 1.72 3.15
CA ASN A 45 -8.36 2.01 3.72
C ASN A 45 -7.38 0.90 3.37
N VAL A 46 -6.16 1.28 2.97
CA VAL A 46 -5.10 0.32 2.70
C VAL A 46 -3.94 0.63 3.62
N ASN A 47 -3.62 -0.30 4.51
CA ASN A 47 -2.50 -0.18 5.45
C ASN A 47 -1.27 -0.82 4.82
N VAL A 48 -0.16 -0.10 4.81
CA VAL A 48 1.08 -0.57 4.19
C VAL A 48 2.24 -0.43 5.17
N ILE A 49 3.08 -1.46 5.24
CA ILE A 49 4.31 -1.44 6.03
C ILE A 49 5.47 -1.68 5.07
N ALA A 50 6.50 -0.83 5.15
CA ALA A 50 7.69 -0.95 4.33
C ALA A 50 8.76 -1.75 5.06
N LYS A 51 9.44 -2.65 4.34
CA LYS A 51 10.56 -3.42 4.85
C LYS A 51 11.70 -3.35 3.83
N ILE A 52 12.92 -3.43 4.31
CA ILE A 52 14.10 -3.41 3.45
C ILE A 52 14.57 -4.83 3.22
N TYR A 53 14.91 -5.16 1.97
CA TYR A 53 15.56 -6.42 1.64
C TYR A 53 17.01 -6.37 2.06
N ASP A 54 17.45 -7.41 2.75
CA ASP A 54 18.85 -7.61 3.17
C ASP A 54 19.43 -6.43 3.94
N ASP A 55 20.73 -6.53 4.19
CA ASP A 55 21.51 -5.53 4.93
C ASP A 55 21.82 -4.33 4.04
N ALA A 56 20.80 -3.55 3.70
CA ALA A 56 21.06 -2.30 3.00
C ALA A 56 21.98 -1.46 3.88
N GLN A 57 23.18 -1.22 3.39
CA GLN A 57 24.21 -0.50 4.13
C GLN A 57 24.02 1.01 4.10
N ASP A 58 22.95 1.46 3.48
CA ASP A 58 22.64 2.86 3.36
C ASP A 58 21.76 3.31 4.52
N ASP A 59 22.25 4.23 5.33
CA ASP A 59 21.51 4.75 6.48
C ASP A 59 20.17 5.38 6.09
N ALA A 60 20.09 5.99 4.91
CA ALA A 60 18.84 6.57 4.42
C ALA A 60 17.79 5.50 4.16
N LEU A 61 18.21 4.35 3.62
CA LEU A 61 17.30 3.23 3.39
C LEU A 61 16.91 2.56 4.70
N SER A 62 17.85 2.45 5.64
CA SER A 62 17.57 1.87 6.95
C SER A 62 16.47 2.63 7.68
N ALA A 63 16.38 3.94 7.48
CA ALA A 63 15.37 4.77 8.09
C ALA A 63 13.95 4.43 7.59
N LEU A 64 13.83 3.81 6.43
CA LEU A 64 12.54 3.41 5.87
C LEU A 64 12.02 2.09 6.43
N GLU A 65 12.89 1.28 7.04
CA GLU A 65 12.48 -0.02 7.56
C GLU A 65 11.49 0.14 8.71
N GLY A 66 10.38 -0.59 8.62
CA GLY A 66 9.35 -0.55 9.64
C GLY A 66 8.44 0.67 9.56
N THR A 67 8.68 1.57 8.60
CA THR A 67 7.77 2.70 8.41
C THR A 67 6.45 2.21 7.84
N TYR A 68 5.40 2.94 8.14
CA TYR A 68 4.07 2.57 7.69
C TYR A 68 3.36 3.76 7.08
N TYR A 69 2.32 3.49 6.31
CA TYR A 69 1.41 4.51 5.85
C TYR A 69 0.03 3.90 5.58
N ASN A 70 -0.97 4.77 5.60
CA ASN A 70 -2.34 4.42 5.27
C ASN A 70 -2.78 5.24 4.09
N CYS A 71 -3.43 4.58 3.13
CA CYS A 71 -4.05 5.26 2.01
C CYS A 71 -5.54 5.09 2.12
N GLU A 72 -6.28 6.19 2.08
CA GLU A 72 -7.73 6.17 2.21
C GLU A 72 -8.38 6.75 0.95
N PHE A 73 -9.36 6.03 0.43
CA PHE A 73 -10.05 6.42 -0.80
C PHE A 73 -11.56 6.29 -0.61
N ASP A 74 -12.32 7.11 -1.35
CA ASP A 74 -13.75 6.90 -1.48
C ASP A 74 -13.98 5.61 -2.24
N LYS A 75 -14.93 4.79 -1.80
CA LYS A 75 -15.21 3.51 -2.44
C LYS A 75 -15.59 3.66 -3.92
N GLU A 76 -16.28 4.74 -4.28
CA GLU A 76 -16.64 4.99 -5.68
C GLU A 76 -15.41 5.24 -6.55
N VAL A 77 -14.42 5.94 -6.00
CA VAL A 77 -13.18 6.25 -6.74
C VAL A 77 -12.40 4.98 -7.06
N ILE A 78 -12.22 4.11 -6.07
CA ILE A 78 -11.45 2.89 -6.29
C ILE A 78 -12.20 1.88 -7.13
N LYS A 79 -13.51 1.86 -7.06
CA LYS A 79 -14.33 0.96 -7.88
C LYS A 79 -14.24 1.33 -9.35
N ASN A 80 -14.22 2.64 -9.65
CA ASN A 80 -14.15 3.13 -11.02
C ASN A 80 -12.76 3.03 -11.61
N ASP A 81 -11.72 3.15 -10.79
CA ASP A 81 -10.36 3.12 -11.29
C ASP A 81 -9.39 2.49 -10.28
N PRO A 82 -9.43 1.16 -10.14
CA PRO A 82 -8.54 0.46 -9.21
C PRO A 82 -7.08 0.53 -9.63
N ASP A 83 -6.78 0.69 -10.92
CA ASP A 83 -5.40 0.80 -11.41
C ASP A 83 -4.73 2.08 -10.91
N ILE A 84 -5.43 3.20 -10.99
CA ILE A 84 -4.90 4.48 -10.50
C ILE A 84 -4.74 4.44 -8.99
N SER A 85 -5.70 3.85 -8.28
CA SER A 85 -5.62 3.72 -6.83
C SER A 85 -4.42 2.86 -6.41
N TYR A 86 -4.20 1.74 -7.09
CA TYR A 86 -3.05 0.88 -6.86
C TYR A 86 -1.74 1.65 -7.05
N LYS A 87 -1.66 2.42 -8.12
CA LYS A 87 -0.48 3.22 -8.43
C LYS A 87 -0.21 4.27 -7.34
N LYS A 88 -1.27 4.92 -6.85
CA LYS A 88 -1.13 5.91 -5.78
C LYS A 88 -0.67 5.29 -4.47
N ILE A 89 -1.03 4.03 -4.22
CA ILE A 89 -0.62 3.34 -3.00
C ILE A 89 0.86 2.97 -3.04
N PHE A 90 1.34 2.41 -4.13
CA PHE A 90 2.67 1.80 -4.19
C PHE A 90 3.71 2.59 -4.96
N GLU A 91 3.31 3.29 -6.01
CA GLU A 91 4.27 3.98 -6.88
C GLU A 91 4.32 5.48 -6.61
N ASP A 92 3.22 6.06 -6.16
CA ASP A 92 3.12 7.50 -5.99
C ASP A 92 2.34 7.84 -4.71
N ALA A 93 2.79 7.29 -3.59
CA ALA A 93 2.18 7.57 -2.29
C ALA A 93 2.33 9.05 -1.96
N SER A 94 1.21 9.74 -1.85
CA SER A 94 1.19 11.18 -1.62
C SER A 94 0.38 11.53 -0.38
N THR A 95 0.59 12.75 0.13
CA THR A 95 -0.14 13.25 1.28
C THR A 95 -1.62 13.48 0.99
N GLU A 96 -2.01 13.47 -0.28
CA GLU A 96 -3.40 13.65 -0.67
C GLU A 96 -4.28 12.49 -0.21
N ASN A 97 -3.82 11.26 -0.43
CA ASN A 97 -4.58 10.08 -0.07
C ASN A 97 -3.93 9.24 1.02
N CYS A 98 -2.62 9.39 1.20
CA CYS A 98 -1.83 8.56 2.10
C CYS A 98 -1.19 9.39 3.21
N ASN A 99 -1.09 8.81 4.39
CA ASN A 99 -0.39 9.45 5.51
C ASN A 99 0.29 8.39 6.36
N GLY A 100 1.30 8.80 7.13
CA GLY A 100 2.07 7.91 7.98
C GLY A 100 3.54 8.24 7.97
N THR A 101 4.33 7.50 8.74
CA THR A 101 5.77 7.76 8.87
C THR A 101 6.52 7.65 7.55
N TYR A 102 6.12 6.70 6.70
CA TYR A 102 6.75 6.54 5.38
C TYR A 102 6.55 7.79 4.53
N VAL A 103 5.32 8.29 4.46
CA VAL A 103 5.01 9.47 3.65
C VAL A 103 5.75 10.69 4.18
N ASP A 104 5.83 10.84 5.50
CA ASP A 104 6.54 11.96 6.13
C ASP A 104 8.03 11.95 5.75
N LEU A 105 8.64 10.78 5.67
CA LEU A 105 10.05 10.66 5.29
C LEU A 105 10.29 10.93 3.82
N MET A 106 9.31 10.62 2.96
CA MET A 106 9.45 10.79 1.51
C MET A 106 9.08 12.20 1.02
N ASN A 107 8.44 12.97 1.87
CA ASN A 107 8.09 14.37 1.57
C ASN A 107 8.88 15.33 2.49
#